data_79951c4184ae488c96d8a54d0035361f
#
_entry.id   79951c4184ae488c96d8a54d0035361f
#
_cell.length_a   1.000
_cell.length_b   1.000
_cell.length_c   1.000
_cell.angle_alpha   90.00
_cell.angle_beta   90.00
_cell.angle_gamma   90.00
#
_symmetry.space_group_name_H-M   'P 1'
#
loop_
_entity.id
_entity.type
_entity.pdbx_description
1 polymer ?
#
loop_
_entity_poly.entity_id
_entity_poly.type
_entity_poly.pdbx_seq_one_letter_code
_entity_poly.pdbx_strand_id
1 'polypeptide(L)'
;MKGKPYNGSFFLLLAIVKKVQNLTEFVSWEESLPTASNISEEELSRAKRFGMFALGTYRASRETEIEKIAEKMGVKSDEVLLTGFKTDHEGLCPKFLVVADSETKTIVLSIRGTLSLKDVLLDMVCEETTYLDGFTHKGILTGAKNVWSQACASVVSALNINPGYSLVVTGHSLGAGVAVLITLELLMGESKDALPAGTSVRCVALAPPPVYRSGQSIFSRSLPRTVSENIEIFINNHDCIPRMSLGSLTRLLTSMRAVDNLALSVTDQVNILMDKEEELLAKTVEAIEQAKQDQFPFLQHPGKIFYLKKEKEGSYVAIPETSESFTARLYLLDDMVRDHRKPSYREAIMGL
;
A
#
# COMPACT_ATOMS: atom_id res chain seq x y z
N MET A 1 -23.45 -2.66 -9.30
CA MET A 1 -24.02 -1.90 -10.43
C MET A 1 -23.84 -2.69 -11.72
N LYS A 2 -24.91 -3.12 -12.38
CA LYS A 2 -24.82 -3.61 -13.77
C LYS A 2 -24.72 -2.39 -14.67
N GLY A 3 -23.50 -1.92 -14.92
CA GLY A 3 -23.27 -0.82 -15.85
C GLY A 3 -23.63 -1.24 -17.28
N LYS A 4 -24.18 -0.30 -18.08
CA LYS A 4 -24.31 -0.51 -19.53
C LYS A 4 -22.92 -0.83 -20.11
N PRO A 5 -22.80 -1.72 -21.09
CA PRO A 5 -21.53 -1.97 -21.77
C PRO A 5 -20.98 -0.66 -22.38
N TYR A 6 -19.67 -0.56 -22.55
CA TYR A 6 -19.06 0.54 -23.28
C TYR A 6 -19.39 0.41 -24.78
N ASN A 7 -19.62 1.55 -25.43
CA ASN A 7 -19.82 1.60 -26.90
C ASN A 7 -18.49 1.49 -27.64
N GLY A 8 -17.42 2.03 -27.05
CA GLY A 8 -16.08 2.01 -27.60
C GLY A 8 -15.22 0.85 -27.09
N SER A 9 -14.04 0.68 -27.69
CA SER A 9 -13.04 -0.27 -27.22
C SER A 9 -12.54 0.10 -25.83
N PHE A 10 -12.66 -0.80 -24.86
CA PHE A 10 -12.17 -0.61 -23.51
C PHE A 10 -10.69 -0.15 -23.47
N PHE A 11 -9.85 -0.74 -24.32
CA PHE A 11 -8.42 -0.40 -24.36
C PHE A 11 -8.16 1.00 -24.91
N LEU A 12 -8.92 1.45 -25.91
CA LEU A 12 -8.79 2.82 -26.43
C LEU A 12 -9.27 3.84 -25.43
N LEU A 13 -10.39 3.60 -24.76
CA LEU A 13 -10.89 4.48 -23.68
C LEU A 13 -9.87 4.60 -22.55
N LEU A 14 -9.29 3.47 -22.13
CA LEU A 14 -8.24 3.45 -21.11
C LEU A 14 -6.99 4.22 -21.56
N ALA A 15 -6.56 4.06 -22.81
CA ALA A 15 -5.40 4.78 -23.35
C ALA A 15 -5.64 6.30 -23.43
N ILE A 16 -6.85 6.74 -23.80
CA ILE A 16 -7.22 8.15 -23.80
C ILE A 16 -7.22 8.72 -22.38
N VAL A 17 -7.82 8.03 -21.42
CA VAL A 17 -7.79 8.46 -20.01
C VAL A 17 -6.36 8.56 -19.48
N LYS A 18 -5.49 7.57 -19.79
CA LYS A 18 -4.06 7.62 -19.47
C LYS A 18 -3.40 8.88 -20.03
N LYS A 19 -3.64 9.18 -21.32
CA LYS A 19 -3.09 10.37 -21.98
C LYS A 19 -3.53 11.65 -21.28
N VAL A 20 -4.82 11.79 -21.00
CA VAL A 20 -5.37 12.96 -20.30
C VAL A 20 -4.77 13.09 -18.90
N GLN A 21 -4.70 12.01 -18.12
CA GLN A 21 -4.08 12.03 -16.79
C GLN A 21 -2.62 12.52 -16.85
N ASN A 22 -1.85 12.06 -17.82
CA ASN A 22 -0.45 12.49 -17.98
C ASN A 22 -0.34 13.98 -18.30
N LEU A 23 -1.22 14.50 -19.18
CA LEU A 23 -1.17 15.89 -19.59
C LEU A 23 -1.65 16.88 -18.51
N THR A 24 -2.65 16.49 -17.70
CA THR A 24 -3.34 17.43 -16.82
C THR A 24 -3.00 17.30 -15.34
N GLU A 25 -2.61 16.10 -14.88
CA GLU A 25 -2.52 15.84 -13.45
C GLU A 25 -1.16 15.31 -13.00
N PHE A 26 -0.65 14.28 -13.71
CA PHE A 26 0.52 13.55 -13.24
C PHE A 26 1.80 14.40 -13.33
N VAL A 27 2.06 15.03 -14.47
CA VAL A 27 3.24 15.86 -14.69
C VAL A 27 3.26 17.02 -13.70
N SER A 28 2.13 17.72 -13.55
CA SER A 28 1.99 18.83 -12.60
C SER A 28 2.24 18.40 -11.15
N TRP A 29 1.72 17.23 -10.75
CA TRP A 29 1.97 16.70 -9.41
C TRP A 29 3.46 16.33 -9.23
N GLU A 30 4.05 15.62 -10.19
CA GLU A 30 5.44 15.18 -10.08
C GLU A 30 6.42 16.36 -10.06
N GLU A 31 6.16 17.41 -10.84
CA GLU A 31 6.94 18.65 -10.84
C GLU A 31 6.80 19.47 -9.54
N SER A 32 5.69 19.33 -8.84
CA SER A 32 5.45 19.99 -7.57
C SER A 32 6.19 19.34 -6.38
N LEU A 33 6.72 18.14 -6.55
CA LEU A 33 7.40 17.40 -5.50
C LEU A 33 8.76 18.04 -5.14
N PRO A 34 9.12 18.05 -3.86
CA PRO A 34 10.48 18.45 -3.44
C PRO A 34 11.56 17.60 -4.11
N THR A 35 12.71 18.19 -4.34
CA THR A 35 13.87 17.50 -4.95
C THR A 35 14.83 16.94 -3.90
N ALA A 36 14.70 17.33 -2.64
CA ALA A 36 15.55 16.87 -1.55
C ALA A 36 14.87 15.78 -0.72
N SER A 37 15.65 14.78 -0.32
CA SER A 37 15.22 13.77 0.65
C SER A 37 14.97 14.43 2.01
N ASN A 38 13.85 14.08 2.64
CA ASN A 38 13.50 14.55 3.98
C ASN A 38 13.08 13.36 4.86
N ILE A 39 13.96 12.39 4.96
CA ILE A 39 13.87 11.24 5.85
C ILE A 39 14.99 11.31 6.89
N SER A 40 14.69 11.07 8.15
CA SER A 40 15.72 11.01 9.20
C SER A 40 16.56 9.72 9.08
N GLU A 41 17.78 9.75 9.64
CA GLU A 41 18.65 8.56 9.69
C GLU A 41 17.98 7.38 10.40
N GLU A 42 17.17 7.63 11.42
CA GLU A 42 16.43 6.59 12.13
C GLU A 42 15.35 5.97 11.27
N GLU A 43 14.56 6.79 10.55
CA GLU A 43 13.52 6.32 9.63
C GLU A 43 14.14 5.53 8.48
N LEU A 44 15.27 6.00 7.95
CA LEU A 44 16.02 5.31 6.91
C LEU A 44 16.56 3.95 7.39
N SER A 45 17.14 3.91 8.59
CA SER A 45 17.62 2.67 9.20
C SER A 45 16.48 1.65 9.39
N ARG A 46 15.31 2.12 9.90
CA ARG A 46 14.12 1.28 10.04
C ARG A 46 13.62 0.78 8.69
N ALA A 47 13.55 1.65 7.68
CA ALA A 47 13.15 1.27 6.33
C ALA A 47 14.04 0.16 5.77
N LYS A 48 15.36 0.30 5.88
CA LYS A 48 16.34 -0.69 5.41
C LYS A 48 16.19 -2.00 6.19
N ARG A 49 16.20 -1.96 7.52
CA ARG A 49 16.15 -3.18 8.34
C ARG A 49 14.81 -3.92 8.19
N PHE A 50 13.70 -3.25 8.46
CA PHE A 50 12.38 -3.88 8.48
C PHE A 50 11.79 -4.09 7.07
N GLY A 51 12.19 -3.26 6.10
CA GLY A 51 11.91 -3.51 4.69
C GLY A 51 12.52 -4.81 4.19
N MET A 52 13.75 -5.16 4.64
CA MET A 52 14.37 -6.45 4.32
C MET A 52 13.61 -7.62 4.93
N PHE A 53 13.05 -7.50 6.13
CA PHE A 53 12.16 -8.51 6.71
C PHE A 53 10.90 -8.68 5.86
N ALA A 54 10.22 -7.59 5.49
CA ALA A 54 9.03 -7.62 4.65
C ALA A 54 9.26 -8.37 3.32
N LEU A 55 10.37 -8.07 2.64
CA LEU A 55 10.72 -8.69 1.36
C LEU A 55 11.28 -10.11 1.53
N GLY A 56 12.01 -10.37 2.62
CA GLY A 56 12.60 -11.66 2.95
C GLY A 56 11.57 -12.75 3.20
N THR A 57 10.45 -12.42 3.83
CA THR A 57 9.37 -13.36 4.17
C THR A 57 8.82 -14.10 2.94
N TYR A 58 8.87 -13.52 1.74
CA TYR A 58 8.50 -14.22 0.51
C TYR A 58 9.39 -15.42 0.19
N ARG A 59 10.69 -15.32 0.47
CA ARG A 59 11.65 -16.43 0.27
C ARG A 59 11.59 -17.40 1.43
N ALA A 60 11.60 -16.89 2.66
CA ALA A 60 11.50 -17.68 3.87
C ALA A 60 10.24 -18.56 3.89
N SER A 61 9.10 -18.06 3.41
CA SER A 61 7.83 -18.80 3.38
C SER A 61 7.78 -19.99 2.39
N ARG A 62 8.86 -20.26 1.67
CA ARG A 62 9.03 -21.42 0.79
C ARG A 62 9.87 -22.50 1.43
N GLU A 63 10.52 -22.21 2.56
CA GLU A 63 11.36 -23.12 3.31
C GLU A 63 10.58 -23.81 4.43
N THR A 64 11.06 -24.95 4.86
CA THR A 64 10.51 -25.74 5.97
C THR A 64 11.49 -25.89 7.13
N GLU A 65 12.79 -25.68 6.87
CA GLU A 65 13.86 -25.79 7.84
C GLU A 65 14.16 -24.43 8.46
N ILE A 66 14.23 -24.35 9.78
CA ILE A 66 14.43 -23.11 10.54
C ILE A 66 15.75 -22.42 10.15
N GLU A 67 16.81 -23.20 9.93
CA GLU A 67 18.13 -22.68 9.53
C GLU A 67 18.06 -21.94 8.19
N LYS A 68 17.35 -22.50 7.21
CA LYS A 68 17.14 -21.87 5.91
C LYS A 68 16.24 -20.63 5.99
N ILE A 69 15.23 -20.67 6.87
CA ILE A 69 14.37 -19.51 7.13
C ILE A 69 15.22 -18.38 7.73
N ALA A 70 16.00 -18.68 8.77
CA ALA A 70 16.88 -17.73 9.43
C ALA A 70 17.89 -17.11 8.46
N GLU A 71 18.55 -17.93 7.62
CA GLU A 71 19.44 -17.47 6.55
C GLU A 71 18.76 -16.47 5.60
N LYS A 72 17.54 -16.79 5.14
CA LYS A 72 16.76 -15.89 4.24
C LYS A 72 16.38 -14.56 4.90
N MET A 73 16.24 -14.56 6.22
CA MET A 73 15.88 -13.38 7.01
C MET A 73 17.12 -12.61 7.52
N GLY A 74 18.30 -13.19 7.45
CA GLY A 74 19.53 -12.60 7.98
C GLY A 74 19.54 -12.52 9.50
N VAL A 75 19.05 -13.57 10.16
CA VAL A 75 18.97 -13.71 11.62
C VAL A 75 19.53 -15.09 12.05
N LYS A 76 19.67 -15.31 13.36
CA LYS A 76 20.03 -16.62 13.89
C LYS A 76 18.81 -17.54 13.94
N SER A 77 19.05 -18.86 13.96
CA SER A 77 17.97 -19.86 13.98
C SER A 77 17.12 -19.78 15.26
N ASP A 78 17.72 -19.47 16.40
CA ASP A 78 17.04 -19.28 17.69
C ASP A 78 16.24 -17.98 17.78
N GLU A 79 16.47 -17.03 16.87
CA GLU A 79 15.70 -15.80 16.73
C GLU A 79 14.37 -16.01 15.97
N VAL A 80 14.20 -17.12 15.26
CA VAL A 80 12.95 -17.47 14.56
C VAL A 80 11.96 -18.11 15.55
N LEU A 81 10.96 -17.35 15.97
CA LEU A 81 10.07 -17.75 17.07
C LEU A 81 8.82 -18.49 16.59
N LEU A 82 8.26 -18.07 15.45
CA LEU A 82 7.04 -18.66 14.91
C LEU A 82 6.97 -18.52 13.39
N THR A 83 6.54 -19.57 12.72
CA THR A 83 6.25 -19.55 11.27
C THR A 83 4.77 -19.84 11.02
N GLY A 84 4.00 -18.85 10.57
CA GLY A 84 2.63 -18.99 10.10
C GLY A 84 2.57 -19.30 8.61
N PHE A 85 3.22 -20.38 8.13
CA PHE A 85 3.30 -20.70 6.71
C PHE A 85 2.27 -21.73 6.26
N LYS A 86 1.65 -22.43 7.19
CA LYS A 86 0.50 -23.33 6.94
C LYS A 86 -0.77 -22.52 7.13
N THR A 87 -1.64 -22.53 6.14
CA THR A 87 -2.93 -21.81 6.18
C THR A 87 -4.05 -22.82 6.14
N ASP A 88 -4.52 -23.21 7.31
CA ASP A 88 -5.68 -24.12 7.49
C ASP A 88 -6.96 -23.35 7.86
N HIS A 89 -6.96 -22.02 7.65
CA HIS A 89 -8.06 -21.15 8.05
C HIS A 89 -8.99 -20.81 6.87
N GLU A 90 -10.29 -20.79 7.17
CA GLU A 90 -11.26 -20.19 6.25
C GLU A 90 -11.04 -18.69 6.12
N GLY A 91 -11.00 -18.18 4.88
CA GLY A 91 -10.78 -16.77 4.55
C GLY A 91 -9.33 -16.38 4.40
N LEU A 92 -9.09 -15.08 4.25
CA LEU A 92 -7.75 -14.51 4.04
C LEU A 92 -6.89 -14.67 5.30
N CYS A 93 -5.82 -15.44 5.19
CA CYS A 93 -4.78 -15.55 6.21
C CYS A 93 -3.40 -15.52 5.55
N PRO A 94 -2.79 -14.35 5.38
CA PRO A 94 -1.45 -14.25 4.80
C PRO A 94 -0.41 -15.00 5.63
N LYS A 95 0.57 -15.60 4.94
CA LYS A 95 1.72 -16.20 5.63
C LYS A 95 2.52 -15.15 6.39
N PHE A 96 2.99 -15.49 7.58
CA PHE A 96 3.74 -14.57 8.43
C PHE A 96 4.87 -15.27 9.18
N LEU A 97 5.74 -14.45 9.79
CA LEU A 97 6.90 -14.89 10.55
C LEU A 97 7.04 -13.98 11.78
N VAL A 98 7.32 -14.56 12.95
CA VAL A 98 7.69 -13.82 14.15
C VAL A 98 9.19 -14.09 14.43
N VAL A 99 9.95 -13.03 14.59
CA VAL A 99 11.40 -13.05 14.83
C VAL A 99 11.76 -12.16 16.00
N ALA A 100 12.68 -12.58 16.85
CA ALA A 100 13.33 -11.73 17.83
C ALA A 100 14.64 -11.18 17.21
N ASP A 101 14.59 -9.98 16.65
CA ASP A 101 15.77 -9.32 16.09
C ASP A 101 16.63 -8.74 17.21
N SER A 102 17.68 -9.46 17.60
CA SER A 102 18.61 -9.05 18.67
C SER A 102 19.46 -7.82 18.30
N GLU A 103 19.67 -7.60 17.00
CA GLU A 103 20.44 -6.44 16.51
C GLU A 103 19.74 -5.12 16.83
N THR A 104 18.42 -5.05 16.64
CA THR A 104 17.62 -3.84 16.89
C THR A 104 16.84 -3.91 18.20
N LYS A 105 16.91 -4.99 18.97
CA LYS A 105 16.11 -5.26 20.16
C LYS A 105 14.61 -5.15 19.86
N THR A 106 14.17 -5.88 18.85
CA THR A 106 12.80 -5.77 18.32
C THR A 106 12.20 -7.14 18.09
N ILE A 107 10.97 -7.33 18.53
CA ILE A 107 10.15 -8.43 18.04
C ILE A 107 9.52 -7.99 16.73
N VAL A 108 9.76 -8.74 15.66
CA VAL A 108 9.30 -8.43 14.31
C VAL A 108 8.20 -9.40 13.91
N LEU A 109 7.01 -8.88 13.62
CA LEU A 109 5.94 -9.63 12.93
C LEU A 109 5.97 -9.25 11.45
N SER A 110 6.51 -10.12 10.62
CA SER A 110 6.64 -9.89 9.18
C SER A 110 5.62 -10.68 8.38
N ILE A 111 4.82 -9.98 7.56
CA ILE A 111 3.66 -10.52 6.87
C ILE A 111 3.89 -10.50 5.36
N ARG A 112 3.72 -11.67 4.73
CA ARG A 112 3.88 -11.83 3.30
C ARG A 112 2.65 -11.31 2.55
N GLY A 113 2.87 -10.55 1.49
CA GLY A 113 1.80 -10.22 0.54
C GLY A 113 1.45 -11.37 -0.41
N THR A 114 0.50 -11.13 -1.29
CA THR A 114 0.09 -12.05 -2.35
C THR A 114 1.22 -12.25 -3.37
N LEU A 115 1.29 -13.42 -3.97
CA LEU A 115 2.29 -13.71 -5.02
C LEU A 115 1.86 -13.20 -6.40
N SER A 116 0.56 -13.03 -6.60
CA SER A 116 -0.06 -12.65 -7.87
C SER A 116 -0.67 -11.25 -7.76
N LEU A 117 -0.25 -10.34 -8.63
CA LEU A 117 -0.86 -9.01 -8.74
C LEU A 117 -2.35 -9.10 -9.10
N LYS A 118 -2.75 -10.11 -9.90
CA LYS A 118 -4.15 -10.33 -10.25
C LYS A 118 -5.00 -10.60 -9.00
N ASP A 119 -4.48 -11.37 -8.05
CA ASP A 119 -5.20 -11.67 -6.81
C ASP A 119 -5.29 -10.41 -5.94
N VAL A 120 -4.22 -9.59 -5.88
CA VAL A 120 -4.28 -8.27 -5.22
C VAL A 120 -5.37 -7.39 -5.82
N LEU A 121 -5.45 -7.32 -7.16
CA LEU A 121 -6.46 -6.53 -7.87
C LEU A 121 -7.90 -7.01 -7.58
N LEU A 122 -8.11 -8.32 -7.53
CA LEU A 122 -9.41 -8.91 -7.19
C LEU A 122 -9.78 -8.64 -5.73
N ASP A 123 -8.83 -8.75 -4.83
CA ASP A 123 -9.01 -8.48 -3.41
C ASP A 123 -9.36 -7.00 -3.15
N MET A 124 -8.85 -6.07 -3.97
CA MET A 124 -9.11 -4.63 -3.85
C MET A 124 -10.56 -4.22 -4.18
N VAL A 125 -11.32 -5.04 -4.88
CA VAL A 125 -12.74 -4.78 -5.25
C VAL A 125 -13.70 -5.16 -4.12
N CYS A 126 -13.20 -5.66 -2.98
CA CYS A 126 -14.02 -6.11 -1.85
C CYS A 126 -14.71 -4.95 -1.12
N GLU A 127 -15.74 -5.32 -0.35
CA GLU A 127 -16.54 -4.41 0.44
C GLU A 127 -15.72 -3.69 1.53
N GLU A 128 -16.07 -2.43 1.77
CA GLU A 128 -15.70 -1.72 2.99
C GLU A 128 -16.58 -2.22 4.16
N THR A 129 -16.01 -2.21 5.36
CA THR A 129 -16.71 -2.51 6.60
C THR A 129 -16.36 -1.48 7.68
N THR A 130 -17.20 -1.33 8.68
CA THR A 130 -16.91 -0.47 9.83
C THR A 130 -15.76 -1.06 10.66
N TYR A 131 -14.86 -0.21 11.09
CA TYR A 131 -13.71 -0.58 11.92
C TYR A 131 -13.22 0.63 12.70
N LEU A 132 -13.01 0.45 14.02
CA LEU A 132 -12.75 1.56 14.95
C LEU A 132 -13.84 2.64 14.78
N ASP A 133 -13.45 3.92 14.64
CA ASP A 133 -14.35 5.03 14.37
C ASP A 133 -14.52 5.34 12.88
N GLY A 134 -14.18 4.40 11.98
CA GLY A 134 -14.16 4.61 10.56
C GLY A 134 -14.53 3.39 9.73
N PHE A 135 -13.88 3.29 8.57
CA PHE A 135 -14.09 2.23 7.59
C PHE A 135 -12.78 1.65 7.12
N THR A 136 -12.79 0.37 6.81
CA THR A 136 -11.65 -0.38 6.31
C THR A 136 -12.05 -1.38 5.24
N HIS A 137 -11.06 -1.92 4.55
CA HIS A 137 -11.23 -3.00 3.60
C HIS A 137 -11.52 -4.33 4.33
N LYS A 138 -12.71 -4.91 4.14
CA LYS A 138 -13.20 -6.10 4.86
C LYS A 138 -12.24 -7.30 4.79
N GLY A 139 -11.74 -7.63 3.59
CA GLY A 139 -10.83 -8.76 3.39
C GLY A 139 -9.50 -8.56 4.12
N ILE A 140 -8.91 -7.35 4.07
CA ILE A 140 -7.64 -7.05 4.74
C ILE A 140 -7.82 -7.09 6.26
N LEU A 141 -8.96 -6.60 6.78
CA LEU A 141 -9.30 -6.70 8.20
C LEU A 141 -9.40 -8.16 8.66
N THR A 142 -10.05 -9.02 7.86
CA THR A 142 -10.12 -10.46 8.14
C THR A 142 -8.71 -11.06 8.21
N GLY A 143 -7.84 -10.73 7.25
CA GLY A 143 -6.44 -11.14 7.26
C GLY A 143 -5.68 -10.65 8.50
N ALA A 144 -5.89 -9.40 8.91
CA ALA A 144 -5.26 -8.83 10.11
C ALA A 144 -5.69 -9.58 11.38
N LYS A 145 -6.98 -9.84 11.55
CA LYS A 145 -7.52 -10.61 12.68
C LYS A 145 -6.97 -12.04 12.71
N ASN A 146 -6.93 -12.72 11.57
CA ASN A 146 -6.43 -14.09 11.46
C ASN A 146 -4.94 -14.19 11.75
N VAL A 147 -4.12 -13.26 11.24
CA VAL A 147 -2.67 -13.23 11.53
C VAL A 147 -2.44 -12.91 13.00
N TRP A 148 -3.12 -11.89 13.55
CA TRP A 148 -2.90 -11.50 14.94
C TRP A 148 -3.32 -12.60 15.91
N SER A 149 -4.46 -13.26 15.72
CA SER A 149 -4.92 -14.36 16.57
C SER A 149 -3.91 -15.50 16.67
N GLN A 150 -3.15 -15.77 15.61
CA GLN A 150 -2.11 -16.81 15.60
C GLN A 150 -0.78 -16.32 16.15
N ALA A 151 -0.41 -15.05 15.92
CA ALA A 151 0.88 -14.51 16.30
C ALA A 151 0.94 -14.00 17.74
N CYS A 152 -0.19 -13.55 18.29
CA CYS A 152 -0.29 -12.82 19.57
C CYS A 152 0.44 -13.52 20.71
N ALA A 153 0.17 -14.80 20.96
CA ALA A 153 0.78 -15.54 22.06
C ALA A 153 2.32 -15.60 21.95
N SER A 154 2.85 -15.80 20.75
CA SER A 154 4.30 -15.82 20.50
C SER A 154 4.92 -14.44 20.68
N VAL A 155 4.28 -13.39 20.15
CA VAL A 155 4.74 -12.00 20.29
C VAL A 155 4.77 -11.58 21.75
N VAL A 156 3.69 -11.81 22.51
CA VAL A 156 3.58 -11.46 23.93
C VAL A 156 4.62 -12.21 24.77
N SER A 157 4.77 -13.53 24.54
CA SER A 157 5.77 -14.35 25.22
C SER A 157 7.19 -13.81 24.95
N ALA A 158 7.50 -13.49 23.70
CA ALA A 158 8.80 -12.98 23.31
C ALA A 158 9.12 -11.62 23.94
N LEU A 159 8.13 -10.71 24.02
CA LEU A 159 8.29 -9.41 24.68
C LEU A 159 8.47 -9.54 26.20
N ASN A 160 7.80 -10.50 26.84
CA ASN A 160 8.00 -10.77 28.28
C ASN A 160 9.39 -11.35 28.58
N ILE A 161 9.92 -12.20 27.71
CA ILE A 161 11.26 -12.80 27.83
C ILE A 161 12.36 -11.76 27.55
N ASN A 162 12.07 -10.76 26.72
CA ASN A 162 13.01 -9.73 26.29
C ASN A 162 12.54 -8.33 26.76
N PRO A 163 12.63 -7.98 28.05
CA PRO A 163 12.21 -6.68 28.56
C PRO A 163 12.94 -5.54 27.82
N GLY A 164 12.21 -4.53 27.40
CA GLY A 164 12.75 -3.38 26.67
C GLY A 164 12.84 -3.56 25.15
N TYR A 165 12.44 -4.72 24.61
CA TYR A 165 12.23 -4.87 23.16
C TYR A 165 10.95 -4.14 22.75
N SER A 166 10.97 -3.58 21.52
CA SER A 166 9.80 -3.03 20.86
C SER A 166 9.13 -4.07 19.96
N LEU A 167 7.93 -3.77 19.47
CA LEU A 167 7.25 -4.53 18.42
C LEU A 167 7.27 -3.74 17.11
N VAL A 168 7.75 -4.37 16.03
CA VAL A 168 7.56 -3.85 14.67
C VAL A 168 6.73 -4.84 13.86
N VAL A 169 5.65 -4.32 13.25
CA VAL A 169 4.84 -5.06 12.29
C VAL A 169 5.21 -4.58 10.89
N THR A 170 5.56 -5.49 10.00
CA THR A 170 6.03 -5.13 8.66
C THR A 170 5.48 -6.06 7.58
N GLY A 171 5.46 -5.58 6.35
CA GLY A 171 5.01 -6.37 5.21
C GLY A 171 5.15 -5.60 3.89
N HIS A 172 4.87 -6.28 2.80
CA HIS A 172 4.84 -5.72 1.45
C HIS A 172 3.50 -6.00 0.79
N SER A 173 2.94 -5.04 0.04
CA SER A 173 1.68 -5.20 -0.70
C SER A 173 0.51 -5.51 0.25
N LEU A 174 -0.31 -6.52 -0.03
CA LEU A 174 -1.38 -6.98 0.86
C LEU A 174 -0.88 -7.22 2.30
N GLY A 175 0.31 -7.80 2.47
CA GLY A 175 0.91 -8.00 3.79
C GLY A 175 1.20 -6.70 4.53
N ALA A 176 1.53 -5.63 3.81
CA ALA A 176 1.69 -4.30 4.38
C ALA A 176 0.35 -3.71 4.84
N GLY A 177 -0.72 -3.89 4.06
CA GLY A 177 -2.07 -3.49 4.48
C GLY A 177 -2.51 -4.20 5.76
N VAL A 178 -2.24 -5.51 5.86
CA VAL A 178 -2.50 -6.31 7.08
C VAL A 178 -1.65 -5.80 8.25
N ALA A 179 -0.36 -5.48 8.02
CA ALA A 179 0.53 -4.95 9.05
C ALA A 179 0.02 -3.61 9.61
N VAL A 180 -0.45 -2.72 8.73
CA VAL A 180 -1.05 -1.43 9.13
C VAL A 180 -2.28 -1.65 10.00
N LEU A 181 -3.20 -2.55 9.63
CA LEU A 181 -4.41 -2.80 10.42
C LEU A 181 -4.12 -3.46 11.77
N ILE A 182 -3.15 -4.39 11.85
CA ILE A 182 -2.69 -4.94 13.13
C ILE A 182 -2.13 -3.83 14.02
N THR A 183 -1.34 -2.92 13.45
CA THR A 183 -0.77 -1.80 14.21
C THR A 183 -1.86 -0.85 14.72
N LEU A 184 -2.86 -0.52 13.91
CA LEU A 184 -4.01 0.28 14.35
C LEU A 184 -4.78 -0.42 15.49
N GLU A 185 -4.99 -1.73 15.39
CA GLU A 185 -5.64 -2.54 16.44
C GLU A 185 -4.87 -2.48 17.76
N LEU A 186 -3.53 -2.54 17.72
CA LEU A 186 -2.67 -2.49 18.89
C LEU A 186 -2.55 -1.09 19.49
N LEU A 187 -2.74 -0.03 18.70
CA LEU A 187 -2.63 1.35 19.18
C LEU A 187 -3.98 1.95 19.60
N MET A 188 -5.10 1.51 19.01
CA MET A 188 -6.41 2.13 19.19
C MET A 188 -7.55 1.13 19.43
N GLY A 189 -7.38 -0.14 19.06
CA GLY A 189 -8.43 -1.15 19.10
C GLY A 189 -8.57 -1.86 20.43
N GLU A 190 -9.31 -2.96 20.43
CA GLU A 190 -9.55 -3.81 21.59
C GLU A 190 -8.27 -4.51 22.08
N SER A 191 -7.30 -4.71 21.20
CA SER A 191 -6.01 -5.36 21.52
C SER A 191 -4.93 -4.42 22.06
N LYS A 192 -5.25 -3.14 22.34
CA LYS A 192 -4.27 -2.15 22.84
C LYS A 192 -3.59 -2.57 24.15
N ASP A 193 -4.30 -3.32 24.99
CA ASP A 193 -3.80 -3.80 26.27
C ASP A 193 -3.26 -5.25 26.22
N ALA A 194 -3.13 -5.82 25.01
CA ALA A 194 -2.65 -7.20 24.82
C ALA A 194 -1.12 -7.34 25.02
N LEU A 195 -0.37 -6.25 24.86
CA LEU A 195 1.09 -6.23 25.00
C LEU A 195 1.54 -5.86 26.41
N PRO A 196 2.76 -6.27 26.82
CA PRO A 196 3.34 -5.82 28.08
C PRO A 196 3.38 -4.28 28.17
N ALA A 197 3.11 -3.74 29.36
CA ALA A 197 3.07 -2.30 29.57
C ALA A 197 4.37 -1.60 29.14
N GLY A 198 4.24 -0.48 28.42
CA GLY A 198 5.39 0.28 27.92
C GLY A 198 6.00 -0.25 26.62
N THR A 199 5.44 -1.31 26.02
CA THR A 199 5.89 -1.79 24.70
C THR A 199 5.62 -0.74 23.62
N SER A 200 6.68 -0.29 22.94
CA SER A 200 6.56 0.56 21.75
C SER A 200 6.14 -0.29 20.55
N VAL A 201 5.14 0.18 19.80
CA VAL A 201 4.63 -0.49 18.60
C VAL A 201 4.84 0.40 17.38
N ARG A 202 5.42 -0.14 16.31
CA ARG A 202 5.60 0.55 15.04
C ARG A 202 5.20 -0.33 13.86
N CYS A 203 4.86 0.32 12.75
CA CYS A 203 4.67 -0.33 11.45
C CYS A 203 5.65 0.23 10.42
N VAL A 204 6.28 -0.67 9.66
CA VAL A 204 7.05 -0.32 8.46
C VAL A 204 6.40 -1.05 7.28
N ALA A 205 5.65 -0.31 6.48
CA ALA A 205 4.80 -0.87 5.43
C ALA A 205 5.33 -0.51 4.03
N LEU A 206 5.63 -1.52 3.22
CA LEU A 206 6.06 -1.34 1.83
C LEU A 206 4.90 -1.58 0.88
N ALA A 207 4.58 -0.63 0.03
CA ALA A 207 3.49 -0.76 -0.95
C ALA A 207 2.12 -1.13 -0.37
N PRO A 208 1.68 -0.69 0.81
CA PRO A 208 0.35 -1.06 1.27
C PRO A 208 -0.72 -0.52 0.32
N PRO A 209 -1.84 -1.24 0.11
CA PRO A 209 -3.05 -0.59 -0.38
C PRO A 209 -3.56 0.42 0.66
N PRO A 210 -4.38 1.41 0.27
CA PRO A 210 -5.10 2.25 1.22
C PRO A 210 -6.05 1.39 2.04
N VAL A 211 -6.00 1.45 3.37
CA VAL A 211 -6.72 0.48 4.22
C VAL A 211 -7.70 1.08 5.20
N TYR A 212 -7.64 2.39 5.47
CA TYR A 212 -8.47 3.00 6.51
C TYR A 212 -8.92 4.41 6.14
N ARG A 213 -10.14 4.78 6.52
CA ARG A 213 -10.61 6.17 6.55
C ARG A 213 -11.45 6.42 7.79
N SER A 214 -11.31 7.61 8.39
CA SER A 214 -12.14 8.02 9.51
C SER A 214 -13.61 8.18 9.10
N GLY A 215 -14.54 7.83 9.98
CA GLY A 215 -15.99 7.88 9.73
C GLY A 215 -16.62 9.26 9.83
N GLN A 216 -15.93 10.26 10.40
CA GLN A 216 -16.56 11.53 10.78
C GLN A 216 -16.60 12.60 9.68
N SER A 217 -15.92 12.38 8.55
CA SER A 217 -15.97 13.30 7.40
C SER A 217 -15.50 12.59 6.14
N ILE A 218 -16.04 12.98 4.99
CA ILE A 218 -15.47 12.67 3.67
C ILE A 218 -14.06 13.28 3.58
N PHE A 219 -13.82 14.35 4.35
CA PHE A 219 -12.55 15.05 4.53
C PHE A 219 -12.03 14.72 5.93
N SER A 220 -11.30 13.64 6.05
CA SER A 220 -10.37 13.24 7.09
C SER A 220 -10.33 14.07 8.40
N ARG A 221 -10.81 13.49 9.51
CA ARG A 221 -10.08 13.71 10.76
C ARG A 221 -8.82 12.84 10.67
N SER A 222 -7.68 13.49 10.67
CA SER A 222 -6.40 12.80 10.82
C SER A 222 -6.44 11.94 12.09
N LEU A 223 -5.95 10.72 12.00
CA LEU A 223 -5.70 9.89 13.19
C LEU A 223 -4.89 10.69 14.23
N PRO A 224 -5.03 10.37 15.52
CA PRO A 224 -4.18 10.98 16.54
C PRO A 224 -2.72 10.93 16.10
N ARG A 225 -2.00 12.02 16.29
CA ARG A 225 -0.59 12.13 15.90
C ARG A 225 0.26 11.00 16.47
N THR A 226 -0.04 10.58 17.71
CA THR A 226 0.58 9.44 18.38
C THR A 226 0.39 8.11 17.63
N VAL A 227 -0.64 7.98 16.80
CA VAL A 227 -0.88 6.78 15.98
C VAL A 227 -0.19 6.92 14.63
N SER A 228 -0.42 8.05 13.93
CA SER A 228 0.13 8.25 12.59
C SER A 228 1.66 8.29 12.56
N GLU A 229 2.31 8.77 13.62
CA GLU A 229 3.78 8.81 13.73
C GLU A 229 4.42 7.43 13.97
N ASN A 230 3.63 6.42 14.33
CA ASN A 230 4.10 5.05 14.51
C ASN A 230 3.89 4.16 13.29
N ILE A 231 3.35 4.70 12.18
CA ILE A 231 3.13 3.99 10.93
C ILE A 231 3.92 4.70 9.83
N GLU A 232 4.93 4.02 9.31
CA GLU A 232 5.79 4.49 8.22
C GLU A 232 5.46 3.70 6.94
N ILE A 233 5.09 4.41 5.88
CA ILE A 233 4.62 3.84 4.62
C ILE A 233 5.57 4.27 3.52
N PHE A 234 6.14 3.30 2.82
CA PHE A 234 7.08 3.53 1.75
C PHE A 234 6.45 3.15 0.41
N ILE A 235 6.40 4.10 -0.51
CA ILE A 235 5.77 3.97 -1.83
C ILE A 235 6.81 4.21 -2.90
N ASN A 236 7.12 3.16 -3.67
CA ASN A 236 8.14 3.24 -4.70
C ASN A 236 7.57 3.83 -6.00
N ASN A 237 8.08 4.98 -6.38
CA ASN A 237 7.89 5.63 -7.66
C ASN A 237 6.41 5.53 -8.16
N HIS A 238 6.16 4.90 -9.29
CA HIS A 238 4.84 4.82 -9.92
C HIS A 238 3.97 3.65 -9.45
N ASP A 239 4.30 2.99 -8.35
CA ASP A 239 3.52 1.86 -7.84
C ASP A 239 2.02 2.18 -7.75
N CYS A 240 1.20 1.35 -8.41
CA CYS A 240 -0.25 1.54 -8.48
C CYS A 240 -1.00 1.06 -7.22
N ILE A 241 -0.46 0.06 -6.48
CA ILE A 241 -1.18 -0.55 -5.37
C ILE A 241 -1.50 0.44 -4.24
N PRO A 242 -0.57 1.31 -3.82
CA PRO A 242 -0.88 2.33 -2.81
C PRO A 242 -1.90 3.38 -3.24
N ARG A 243 -2.21 3.45 -4.53
CA ARG A 243 -3.20 4.37 -5.12
C ARG A 243 -4.54 3.69 -5.41
N MET A 244 -4.63 2.37 -5.16
CA MET A 244 -5.76 1.55 -5.56
C MET A 244 -6.77 1.38 -4.42
N SER A 245 -7.91 2.01 -4.57
CA SER A 245 -9.08 1.86 -3.70
C SER A 245 -10.35 1.73 -4.55
N LEU A 246 -11.45 1.33 -3.94
CA LEU A 246 -12.74 1.30 -4.65
C LEU A 246 -13.08 2.69 -5.20
N GLY A 247 -12.81 3.75 -4.44
CA GLY A 247 -13.03 5.13 -4.88
C GLY A 247 -12.17 5.51 -6.10
N SER A 248 -10.85 5.24 -6.10
CA SER A 248 -9.97 5.57 -7.22
C SER A 248 -10.29 4.75 -8.48
N LEU A 249 -10.67 3.48 -8.32
CA LEU A 249 -11.16 2.64 -9.42
C LEU A 249 -12.48 3.16 -9.98
N THR A 250 -13.43 3.55 -9.12
CA THR A 250 -14.70 4.14 -9.55
C THR A 250 -14.45 5.42 -10.35
N ARG A 251 -13.55 6.29 -9.89
CA ARG A 251 -13.16 7.51 -10.61
C ARG A 251 -12.58 7.20 -11.98
N LEU A 252 -11.69 6.20 -12.09
CA LEU A 252 -11.13 5.75 -13.37
C LEU A 252 -12.24 5.31 -14.33
N LEU A 253 -13.17 4.45 -13.86
CA LEU A 253 -14.30 3.98 -14.67
C LEU A 253 -15.25 5.11 -15.07
N THR A 254 -15.46 6.09 -14.19
CA THR A 254 -16.25 7.30 -14.49
C THR A 254 -15.59 8.15 -15.57
N SER A 255 -14.26 8.33 -15.51
CA SER A 255 -13.51 9.01 -16.57
C SER A 255 -13.62 8.29 -17.90
N MET A 256 -13.48 6.94 -17.91
CA MET A 256 -13.67 6.15 -19.14
C MET A 256 -15.09 6.29 -19.68
N ARG A 257 -16.10 6.32 -18.81
CA ARG A 257 -17.51 6.51 -19.22
C ARG A 257 -17.75 7.90 -19.82
N ALA A 258 -17.09 8.93 -19.27
CA ALA A 258 -17.16 10.28 -19.82
C ALA A 258 -16.64 10.34 -21.27
N VAL A 259 -15.50 9.69 -21.54
CA VAL A 259 -14.97 9.57 -22.90
C VAL A 259 -15.90 8.77 -23.82
N ASP A 260 -16.46 7.64 -23.36
CA ASP A 260 -17.39 6.80 -24.12
C ASP A 260 -18.68 7.58 -24.51
N ASN A 261 -19.18 8.43 -23.64
CA ASN A 261 -20.36 9.27 -23.86
C ASN A 261 -20.14 10.34 -24.94
N LEU A 262 -18.92 10.69 -25.30
CA LEU A 262 -18.62 11.59 -26.41
C LEU A 262 -18.91 10.93 -27.77
N ALA A 263 -19.17 9.62 -27.79
CA ALA A 263 -19.49 8.84 -28.98
C ALA A 263 -18.50 9.01 -30.14
N LEU A 264 -17.19 9.13 -29.78
CA LEU A 264 -16.10 9.33 -30.74
C LEU A 264 -15.94 8.10 -31.64
N SER A 265 -15.72 8.33 -32.94
CA SER A 265 -15.34 7.26 -33.85
C SER A 265 -13.97 6.65 -33.46
N VAL A 266 -13.67 5.44 -33.90
CA VAL A 266 -12.35 4.82 -33.68
C VAL A 266 -11.24 5.69 -34.28
N THR A 267 -11.48 6.33 -35.40
CA THR A 267 -10.54 7.25 -36.05
C THR A 267 -10.27 8.46 -35.15
N ASP A 268 -11.30 9.08 -34.58
CA ASP A 268 -11.15 10.22 -33.65
C ASP A 268 -10.37 9.81 -32.40
N GLN A 269 -10.67 8.64 -31.83
CA GLN A 269 -9.96 8.11 -30.67
C GLN A 269 -8.47 7.90 -30.97
N VAL A 270 -8.12 7.35 -32.13
CA VAL A 270 -6.73 7.19 -32.59
C VAL A 270 -6.08 8.54 -32.86
N ASN A 271 -6.76 9.50 -33.45
CA ASN A 271 -6.25 10.83 -33.72
C ASN A 271 -5.94 11.59 -32.41
N ILE A 272 -6.78 11.47 -31.38
CA ILE A 272 -6.49 11.99 -30.03
C ILE A 272 -5.19 11.38 -29.49
N LEU A 273 -5.03 10.06 -29.59
CA LEU A 273 -3.83 9.38 -29.10
C LEU A 273 -2.55 9.79 -29.84
N MET A 274 -2.67 10.16 -31.11
CA MET A 274 -1.57 10.58 -31.99
C MET A 274 -1.34 12.09 -32.03
N ASP A 275 -1.96 12.88 -31.18
CA ASP A 275 -1.87 14.35 -31.11
C ASP A 275 -2.28 15.06 -32.42
N LYS A 276 -3.23 14.49 -33.17
CA LYS A 276 -3.70 15.04 -34.45
C LYS A 276 -4.97 15.88 -34.35
N GLU A 277 -5.65 15.88 -33.21
CA GLU A 277 -6.96 16.51 -33.01
C GLU A 277 -7.00 17.23 -31.66
N GLU A 278 -6.41 18.43 -31.60
CA GLU A 278 -6.35 19.23 -30.37
C GLU A 278 -7.71 19.62 -29.81
N GLU A 279 -8.69 19.93 -30.68
CA GLU A 279 -10.04 20.31 -30.28
C GLU A 279 -10.78 19.13 -29.62
N LEU A 280 -10.65 17.93 -30.19
CA LEU A 280 -11.25 16.72 -29.59
C LEU A 280 -10.55 16.34 -28.28
N LEU A 281 -9.23 16.51 -28.19
CA LEU A 281 -8.49 16.31 -26.95
C LEU A 281 -8.98 17.28 -25.85
N ALA A 282 -9.15 18.56 -26.18
CA ALA A 282 -9.66 19.58 -25.24
C ALA A 282 -11.08 19.23 -24.74
N LYS A 283 -12.01 18.84 -25.63
CA LYS A 283 -13.34 18.37 -25.25
C LYS A 283 -13.29 17.12 -24.38
N THR A 284 -12.35 16.22 -24.64
CA THR A 284 -12.18 15.01 -23.85
C THR A 284 -11.66 15.32 -22.45
N VAL A 285 -10.70 16.24 -22.33
CA VAL A 285 -10.23 16.75 -21.03
C VAL A 285 -11.39 17.35 -20.24
N GLU A 286 -12.17 18.24 -20.85
CA GLU A 286 -13.32 18.89 -20.20
C GLU A 286 -14.34 17.85 -19.71
N ALA A 287 -14.70 16.87 -20.53
CA ALA A 287 -15.65 15.81 -20.16
C ALA A 287 -15.16 15.00 -18.96
N ILE A 288 -13.86 14.66 -18.92
CA ILE A 288 -13.25 13.94 -17.80
C ILE A 288 -13.24 14.80 -16.53
N GLU A 289 -12.89 16.09 -16.62
CA GLU A 289 -12.86 17.00 -15.47
C GLU A 289 -14.27 17.23 -14.91
N GLN A 290 -15.29 17.38 -15.74
CA GLN A 290 -16.69 17.48 -15.30
C GLN A 290 -17.16 16.22 -14.59
N ALA A 291 -16.77 15.03 -15.08
CA ALA A 291 -17.12 13.75 -14.48
C ALA A 291 -16.46 13.49 -13.13
N LYS A 292 -15.33 14.16 -12.83
CA LYS A 292 -14.60 14.04 -11.55
C LYS A 292 -15.21 14.83 -10.41
N GLN A 293 -16.23 15.65 -10.64
CA GLN A 293 -16.86 16.45 -9.57
C GLN A 293 -17.58 15.58 -8.54
N ASP A 294 -17.94 14.35 -8.87
CA ASP A 294 -18.47 13.39 -7.92
C ASP A 294 -17.38 12.94 -6.94
N GLN A 295 -17.54 13.32 -5.68
CA GLN A 295 -16.63 12.94 -4.61
C GLN A 295 -16.98 11.54 -4.10
N PHE A 296 -16.11 10.57 -4.39
CA PHE A 296 -16.21 9.24 -3.81
C PHE A 296 -15.33 9.16 -2.55
N PRO A 297 -15.82 8.53 -1.47
CA PRO A 297 -14.98 8.29 -0.31
C PRO A 297 -13.85 7.32 -0.68
N PHE A 298 -12.64 7.65 -0.24
CA PHE A 298 -11.45 6.84 -0.47
C PHE A 298 -10.93 6.28 0.85
N LEU A 299 -10.56 4.99 0.87
CA LEU A 299 -9.64 4.52 1.88
C LEU A 299 -8.30 5.24 1.72
N GLN A 300 -7.64 5.51 2.84
CA GLN A 300 -6.42 6.30 2.93
C GLN A 300 -5.32 5.51 3.62
N HIS A 301 -4.13 6.09 3.64
CA HIS A 301 -2.99 5.58 4.39
C HIS A 301 -2.94 6.24 5.78
N PRO A 302 -3.05 5.48 6.87
CA PRO A 302 -3.12 6.03 8.22
C PRO A 302 -1.74 6.28 8.85
N GLY A 303 -0.76 6.81 8.10
CA GLY A 303 0.58 7.02 8.59
C GLY A 303 1.37 8.05 7.82
N LYS A 304 2.66 8.19 8.18
CA LYS A 304 3.62 8.98 7.39
C LYS A 304 3.92 8.26 6.09
N ILE A 305 3.77 8.94 4.98
CA ILE A 305 4.10 8.42 3.65
C ILE A 305 5.46 8.99 3.23
N PHE A 306 6.33 8.09 2.79
CA PHE A 306 7.58 8.40 2.11
C PHE A 306 7.47 7.93 0.66
N TYR A 307 7.34 8.87 -0.26
CA TYR A 307 7.41 8.61 -1.69
C TYR A 307 8.87 8.46 -2.11
N LEU A 308 9.22 7.29 -2.62
CA LEU A 308 10.57 6.96 -3.06
C LEU A 308 10.71 7.29 -4.55
N LYS A 309 11.09 8.54 -4.84
CA LYS A 309 11.26 9.02 -6.20
C LYS A 309 12.61 8.58 -6.76
N LYS A 310 12.58 7.95 -7.94
CA LYS A 310 13.81 7.61 -8.67
C LYS A 310 14.30 8.82 -9.43
N GLU A 311 15.53 9.25 -9.14
CA GLU A 311 16.20 10.34 -9.86
C GLU A 311 16.81 9.86 -11.20
N LYS A 312 17.12 10.81 -12.08
CA LYS A 312 17.66 10.51 -13.43
C LYS A 312 18.97 9.72 -13.38
N GLU A 313 19.77 9.91 -12.34
CA GLU A 313 21.04 9.22 -12.13
C GLU A 313 20.90 7.81 -11.51
N GLY A 314 19.66 7.40 -11.21
CA GLY A 314 19.36 6.10 -10.66
C GLY A 314 19.36 6.02 -9.12
N SER A 315 19.73 7.10 -8.43
CA SER A 315 19.54 7.26 -6.98
C SER A 315 18.07 7.43 -6.61
N TYR A 316 17.76 7.31 -5.32
CA TYR A 316 16.41 7.52 -4.81
C TYR A 316 16.41 8.63 -3.76
N VAL A 317 15.32 9.38 -3.71
CA VAL A 317 15.02 10.35 -2.64
C VAL A 317 13.71 9.98 -1.98
N ALA A 318 13.65 10.09 -0.65
CA ALA A 318 12.44 9.87 0.11
C ALA A 318 11.75 11.21 0.40
N ILE A 319 10.57 11.41 -0.16
CA ILE A 319 9.79 12.64 -0.08
C ILE A 319 8.58 12.38 0.81
N PRO A 320 8.40 13.13 1.93
CA PRO A 320 7.18 13.05 2.73
C PRO A 320 5.96 13.50 1.92
N GLU A 321 4.89 12.73 2.00
CA GLU A 321 3.66 12.98 1.26
C GLU A 321 2.41 12.83 2.13
N THR A 322 1.30 13.37 1.67
CA THR A 322 0.00 13.22 2.31
C THR A 322 -0.77 12.05 1.73
N SER A 323 -1.57 11.38 2.57
CA SER A 323 -2.41 10.26 2.12
C SER A 323 -3.39 10.67 1.02
N GLU A 324 -3.92 11.89 1.07
CA GLU A 324 -4.89 12.39 0.13
C GLU A 324 -4.31 12.53 -1.28
N SER A 325 -3.07 13.03 -1.42
CA SER A 325 -2.39 13.16 -2.71
C SER A 325 -2.22 11.81 -3.41
N PHE A 326 -1.97 10.74 -2.61
CA PHE A 326 -1.76 9.40 -3.14
C PHE A 326 -3.02 8.63 -3.47
N THR A 327 -4.05 8.70 -2.61
CA THR A 327 -5.21 7.80 -2.69
C THR A 327 -6.35 8.34 -3.55
N ALA A 328 -6.36 9.64 -3.82
CA ALA A 328 -7.42 10.26 -4.61
C ALA A 328 -7.41 9.83 -6.08
N ARG A 329 -6.26 9.42 -6.63
CA ARG A 329 -6.09 9.20 -8.07
C ARG A 329 -5.23 7.97 -8.38
N LEU A 330 -5.76 7.10 -9.21
CA LEU A 330 -5.02 5.99 -9.80
C LEU A 330 -4.45 6.44 -11.16
N TYR A 331 -3.16 6.72 -11.22
CA TYR A 331 -2.49 7.05 -12.46
C TYR A 331 -2.12 5.79 -13.25
N LEU A 332 -2.38 5.84 -14.55
CA LEU A 332 -2.08 4.76 -15.49
C LEU A 332 -0.70 5.00 -16.12
N LEU A 333 0.35 4.48 -15.50
CA LEU A 333 1.74 4.67 -15.91
C LEU A 333 2.35 3.36 -16.39
N ASP A 334 3.35 3.44 -17.28
CA ASP A 334 3.95 2.26 -17.89
C ASP A 334 4.69 1.38 -16.87
N ASP A 335 5.27 2.01 -15.86
CA ASP A 335 6.09 1.35 -14.85
C ASP A 335 5.32 0.91 -13.61
N MET A 336 4.03 1.26 -13.49
CA MET A 336 3.24 1.11 -12.28
C MET A 336 3.22 -0.32 -11.71
N VAL A 337 3.26 -1.33 -12.58
CA VAL A 337 3.30 -2.76 -12.18
C VAL A 337 4.72 -3.20 -11.85
N ARG A 338 5.71 -2.69 -12.59
CA ARG A 338 7.14 -2.97 -12.34
C ARG A 338 7.56 -2.43 -10.99
N ASP A 339 7.16 -1.20 -10.69
CA ASP A 339 7.54 -0.49 -9.48
C ASP A 339 6.92 -1.09 -8.22
N HIS A 340 5.82 -1.86 -8.35
CA HIS A 340 5.26 -2.67 -7.27
C HIS A 340 6.08 -3.91 -6.91
N ARG A 341 6.98 -4.36 -7.76
CA ARG A 341 7.68 -5.64 -7.55
C ARG A 341 8.71 -5.53 -6.41
N LYS A 342 8.90 -6.64 -5.69
CA LYS A 342 9.88 -6.78 -4.61
C LYS A 342 11.31 -6.34 -4.98
N PRO A 343 11.85 -6.70 -6.17
CA PRO A 343 13.17 -6.21 -6.57
C PRO A 343 13.24 -4.69 -6.67
N SER A 344 12.19 -4.03 -7.20
CA SER A 344 12.13 -2.57 -7.31
C SER A 344 12.08 -1.90 -5.93
N TYR A 345 11.33 -2.45 -4.97
CA TYR A 345 11.33 -1.95 -3.59
C TYR A 345 12.67 -2.16 -2.89
N ARG A 346 13.33 -3.30 -3.14
CA ARG A 346 14.68 -3.54 -2.60
C ARG A 346 15.66 -2.51 -3.15
N GLU A 347 15.65 -2.29 -4.46
CA GLU A 347 16.48 -1.29 -5.12
C GLU A 347 16.22 0.11 -4.53
N ALA A 348 14.95 0.53 -4.42
CA ALA A 348 14.59 1.83 -3.91
C ALA A 348 15.05 2.06 -2.47
N ILE A 349 14.78 1.11 -1.55
CA ILE A 349 15.14 1.25 -0.13
C ILE A 349 16.64 1.19 0.09
N MET A 350 17.37 0.39 -0.69
CA MET A 350 18.82 0.31 -0.56
C MET A 350 19.54 1.45 -1.28
N GLY A 351 18.85 2.12 -2.21
CA GLY A 351 19.35 3.29 -2.96
C GLY A 351 19.12 4.64 -2.26
N LEU A 352 18.36 4.65 -1.13
CA LEU A 352 18.28 5.79 -0.22
C LEU A 352 19.60 5.87 0.57
#